data_ea82f9cdec118b9b9627312089b022fd
#
_entry.id   ea82f9cdec118b9b9627312089b022fd
#
_cell.length_a   1.000
_cell.length_b   1.000
_cell.length_c   1.000
_cell.angle_alpha   90.00
_cell.angle_beta   90.00
_cell.angle_gamma   90.00
#
_symmetry.space_group_name_H-M   'P 1'
#
loop_
_entity.id
_entity.type
_entity.pdbx_description
1 polymer ?
#
loop_
_entity_poly.entity_id
_entity_poly.type
_entity_poly.pdbx_seq_one_letter_code
_entity_poly.pdbx_strand_id
1 'polypeptide(L)'
;VEGPVVADVQRAFAQNWQEAGGTLLPTADFPAISADGEARALFCSSTAGYVTDSERLVHLLVKSARRRLYITNAYFVPDPNLMRTLVAKAEAGVDVRVLVPGRKNDIPIADFSQRTQYRELLDAGIRIFEYQSAMMHAKTMIVDDRISMIGSLNLNLLSLSRLEEAVLLIDDRNLVKELDAS
;
A
#
# COMPACT_ATOMS: atom_id res chain seq x y z
N VAL A 1 5.16 0.98 15.42
CA VAL A 1 4.01 0.12 15.69
C VAL A 1 4.27 -0.63 16.99
N GLU A 2 3.26 -0.69 17.83
CA GLU A 2 3.27 -1.41 19.11
C GLU A 2 2.03 -2.32 19.18
N GLY A 3 2.03 -3.29 20.09
CA GLY A 3 0.89 -4.18 20.30
C GLY A 3 0.93 -5.49 19.51
N PRO A 4 -0.13 -6.31 19.59
CA PRO A 4 -0.15 -7.70 19.12
C PRO A 4 0.22 -7.91 17.66
N VAL A 5 -0.05 -6.95 16.78
CA VAL A 5 0.29 -7.02 15.35
C VAL A 5 1.81 -7.15 15.10
N VAL A 6 2.65 -6.74 16.05
CA VAL A 6 4.11 -6.90 15.97
C VAL A 6 4.49 -8.39 15.90
N ALA A 7 3.72 -9.27 16.56
CA ALA A 7 3.96 -10.71 16.49
C ALA A 7 3.74 -11.27 15.07
N ASP A 8 2.82 -10.69 14.29
CA ASP A 8 2.58 -11.09 12.91
C ASP A 8 3.75 -10.65 12.01
N VAL A 9 4.25 -9.42 12.21
CA VAL A 9 5.45 -8.91 11.52
C VAL A 9 6.66 -9.79 11.82
N GLN A 10 6.86 -10.14 13.09
CA GLN A 10 7.97 -10.99 13.51
C GLN A 10 7.87 -12.41 12.93
N ARG A 11 6.68 -12.98 12.85
CA ARG A 11 6.49 -14.29 12.21
C ARG A 11 6.88 -14.25 10.72
N ALA A 12 6.47 -13.24 9.99
CA ALA A 12 6.85 -13.08 8.58
C ALA A 12 8.37 -12.91 8.43
N PHE A 13 9.00 -12.11 9.31
CA PHE A 13 10.46 -12.01 9.34
C PHE A 13 11.12 -13.36 9.59
N ALA A 14 10.66 -14.12 10.60
CA ALA A 14 11.22 -15.41 10.95
C ALA A 14 11.08 -16.43 9.81
N GLN A 15 9.98 -16.41 9.07
CA GLN A 15 9.80 -17.24 7.90
C GLN A 15 10.84 -16.91 6.82
N ASN A 16 10.94 -15.64 6.42
CA ASN A 16 11.91 -15.21 5.41
C ASN A 16 13.36 -15.45 5.85
N TRP A 17 13.63 -15.30 7.15
CA TRP A 17 14.93 -15.63 7.72
C TRP A 17 15.30 -17.11 7.51
N GLN A 18 14.34 -18.02 7.72
CA GLN A 18 14.55 -19.46 7.50
C GLN A 18 14.71 -19.78 6.02
N GLU A 19 13.88 -19.19 5.14
CA GLU A 19 13.96 -19.36 3.68
C GLU A 19 15.31 -18.86 3.13
N ALA A 20 15.89 -17.83 3.76
CA ALA A 20 17.24 -17.35 3.45
C ALA A 20 18.37 -18.23 4.01
N GLY A 21 18.05 -19.36 4.66
CA GLY A 21 19.04 -20.28 5.25
C GLY A 21 19.43 -19.92 6.70
N GLY A 22 18.71 -19.03 7.36
CA GLY A 22 18.92 -18.70 8.76
C GLY A 22 18.54 -19.83 9.71
N THR A 23 19.13 -19.85 10.89
CA THR A 23 18.80 -20.80 11.96
C THR A 23 17.45 -20.48 12.58
N LEU A 24 16.80 -21.49 13.17
CA LEU A 24 15.57 -21.30 13.94
C LEU A 24 15.80 -20.27 15.06
N LEU A 25 14.93 -19.28 15.10
CA LEU A 25 14.92 -18.30 16.17
C LEU A 25 14.39 -18.95 17.47
N PRO A 26 15.03 -18.70 18.62
CA PRO A 26 14.58 -19.28 19.88
C PRO A 26 13.22 -18.72 20.30
N THR A 27 12.45 -19.50 21.06
CA THR A 27 11.12 -19.08 21.55
C THR A 27 11.18 -17.80 22.39
N ALA A 28 12.31 -17.53 23.03
CA ALA A 28 12.51 -16.30 23.80
C ALA A 28 12.46 -15.03 22.94
N ASP A 29 12.69 -15.13 21.64
CA ASP A 29 12.58 -14.01 20.69
C ASP A 29 11.12 -13.68 20.32
N PHE A 30 10.16 -14.48 20.79
CA PHE A 30 8.72 -14.30 20.56
C PHE A 30 7.97 -14.03 21.87
N PRO A 31 8.23 -12.91 22.54
CA PRO A 31 7.54 -12.59 23.79
C PRO A 31 6.05 -12.38 23.59
N ALA A 32 5.27 -12.64 24.62
CA ALA A 32 3.87 -12.23 24.62
C ALA A 32 3.77 -10.69 24.61
N ILE A 33 2.98 -10.16 23.68
CA ILE A 33 2.82 -8.72 23.49
C ILE A 33 1.46 -8.33 24.03
N SER A 34 1.42 -7.34 24.92
CA SER A 34 0.16 -6.79 25.47
C SER A 34 -0.61 -6.02 24.39
N ALA A 35 -1.93 -6.02 24.53
CA ALA A 35 -2.81 -5.22 23.69
C ALA A 35 -2.93 -3.82 24.29
N ASP A 36 -2.11 -2.89 23.80
CA ASP A 36 -2.14 -1.49 24.20
C ASP A 36 -2.70 -0.65 23.04
N GLY A 37 -3.63 0.26 23.36
CA GLY A 37 -4.26 1.15 22.38
C GLY A 37 -5.59 0.62 21.81
N GLU A 38 -6.27 1.50 21.06
CA GLU A 38 -7.62 1.27 20.54
C GLU A 38 -7.64 0.97 19.03
N ALA A 39 -6.55 1.20 18.32
CA ALA A 39 -6.47 0.97 16.88
C ALA A 39 -6.53 -0.52 16.56
N ARG A 40 -7.32 -0.88 15.54
CA ARG A 40 -7.31 -2.23 14.99
C ARG A 40 -6.32 -2.30 13.83
N ALA A 41 -5.45 -3.28 13.86
CA ALA A 41 -4.46 -3.48 12.82
C ALA A 41 -4.49 -4.91 12.29
N LEU A 42 -4.23 -5.06 10.99
CA LEU A 42 -4.02 -6.33 10.31
C LEU A 42 -2.71 -6.24 9.53
N PHE A 43 -1.82 -7.17 9.78
CA PHE A 43 -0.62 -7.33 8.97
C PHE A 43 -0.88 -8.35 7.85
N CYS A 44 -0.46 -8.02 6.65
CA CYS A 44 -0.52 -8.90 5.49
C CYS A 44 0.87 -8.93 4.84
N SER A 45 1.47 -10.12 4.79
CA SER A 45 2.64 -10.40 3.96
C SER A 45 2.21 -11.27 2.78
N SER A 46 2.81 -11.04 1.63
CA SER A 46 2.57 -11.88 0.45
C SER A 46 3.88 -12.35 -0.14
N THR A 47 3.91 -13.59 -0.55
CA THR A 47 4.95 -14.17 -1.38
C THR A 47 4.58 -14.07 -2.86
N ALA A 48 5.57 -14.11 -3.75
CA ALA A 48 5.35 -14.09 -5.18
C ALA A 48 4.37 -15.18 -5.63
N GLY A 49 3.41 -14.83 -6.50
CA GLY A 49 2.38 -15.74 -6.97
C GLY A 49 1.48 -15.16 -8.04
N TYR A 50 0.58 -15.97 -8.56
CA TYR A 50 -0.35 -15.59 -9.63
C TYR A 50 -1.40 -14.57 -9.17
N VAL A 51 -1.88 -14.70 -7.93
CA VAL A 51 -2.75 -13.75 -7.24
C VAL A 51 -2.30 -13.72 -5.79
N THR A 52 -1.73 -12.63 -5.36
CA THR A 52 -1.20 -12.48 -4.02
C THR A 52 -2.25 -11.94 -3.06
N ASP A 53 -2.03 -12.12 -1.77
CA ASP A 53 -2.92 -11.54 -0.75
C ASP A 53 -2.82 -10.01 -0.73
N SER A 54 -1.67 -9.44 -1.04
CA SER A 54 -1.50 -8.00 -1.20
C SER A 54 -2.31 -7.45 -2.38
N GLU A 55 -2.34 -8.14 -3.52
CA GLU A 55 -3.17 -7.76 -4.66
C GLU A 55 -4.66 -7.80 -4.31
N ARG A 56 -5.11 -8.89 -3.68
CA ARG A 56 -6.49 -9.02 -3.20
C ARG A 56 -6.86 -7.90 -2.24
N LEU A 57 -5.98 -7.58 -1.29
CA LEU A 57 -6.18 -6.52 -0.32
C LEU A 57 -6.33 -5.16 -0.99
N VAL A 58 -5.45 -4.82 -1.93
CA VAL A 58 -5.54 -3.57 -2.70
C VAL A 58 -6.88 -3.48 -3.44
N HIS A 59 -7.27 -4.51 -4.15
CA HIS A 59 -8.56 -4.53 -4.86
C HIS A 59 -9.75 -4.38 -3.92
N LEU A 60 -9.73 -5.03 -2.75
CA LEU A 60 -10.77 -4.87 -1.73
C LEU A 60 -10.84 -3.45 -1.19
N LEU A 61 -9.69 -2.85 -0.87
CA LEU A 61 -9.62 -1.48 -0.37
C LEU A 61 -10.15 -0.48 -1.39
N VAL A 62 -9.69 -0.55 -2.64
CA VAL A 62 -10.17 0.33 -3.71
C VAL A 62 -11.67 0.16 -3.92
N LYS A 63 -12.17 -1.08 -3.98
CA LYS A 63 -13.61 -1.37 -4.11
C LYS A 63 -14.44 -0.88 -2.93
N SER A 64 -13.88 -0.87 -1.72
CA SER A 64 -14.59 -0.45 -0.51
C SER A 64 -14.76 1.07 -0.38
N ALA A 65 -13.94 1.87 -1.06
CA ALA A 65 -14.01 3.33 -1.04
C ALA A 65 -15.39 3.83 -1.48
N ARG A 66 -15.97 4.73 -0.69
CA ARG A 66 -17.30 5.31 -0.91
C ARG A 66 -17.31 6.82 -1.08
N ARG A 67 -16.35 7.51 -0.49
CA ARG A 67 -16.24 8.97 -0.48
C ARG A 67 -14.91 9.45 -1.00
N ARG A 68 -13.81 8.90 -0.51
CA ARG A 68 -12.46 9.28 -0.91
C ARG A 68 -11.49 8.11 -0.91
N LEU A 69 -10.55 8.17 -1.82
CA LEU A 69 -9.45 7.21 -1.95
C LEU A 69 -8.17 8.01 -2.26
N TYR A 70 -7.27 8.11 -1.29
CA TYR A 70 -6.00 8.80 -1.47
C TYR A 70 -4.86 7.79 -1.47
N ILE A 71 -4.07 7.84 -2.51
CA ILE A 71 -2.98 6.89 -2.76
C ILE A 71 -1.68 7.67 -2.86
N THR A 72 -0.70 7.32 -2.04
CA THR A 72 0.68 7.76 -2.21
C THR A 72 1.51 6.56 -2.62
N ASN A 73 2.18 6.60 -3.76
CA ASN A 73 2.90 5.43 -4.26
C ASN A 73 4.14 5.80 -5.05
N ALA A 74 5.26 5.13 -4.77
CA ALA A 74 6.54 5.42 -5.39
C ALA A 74 6.60 5.00 -6.88
N TYR A 75 5.96 3.88 -7.23
CA TYR A 75 5.93 3.35 -8.59
C TYR A 75 4.51 2.93 -8.94
N PHE A 76 3.71 3.93 -9.34
CA PHE A 76 2.30 3.79 -9.64
C PHE A 76 2.08 3.43 -11.10
N VAL A 77 2.04 2.14 -11.39
CA VAL A 77 1.78 1.58 -12.73
C VAL A 77 0.73 0.47 -12.58
N PRO A 78 -0.54 0.83 -12.24
CA PRO A 78 -1.59 -0.15 -12.01
C PRO A 78 -1.83 -1.02 -13.23
N ASP A 79 -2.10 -2.29 -12.99
CA ASP A 79 -2.54 -3.22 -14.02
C ASP A 79 -3.92 -2.84 -14.57
N PRO A 80 -4.35 -3.42 -15.72
CA PRO A 80 -5.63 -3.06 -16.33
C PRO A 80 -6.86 -3.29 -15.44
N ASN A 81 -6.82 -4.24 -14.50
CA ASN A 81 -7.94 -4.51 -13.59
C ASN A 81 -8.05 -3.44 -12.51
N LEU A 82 -6.90 -3.08 -11.90
CA LEU A 82 -6.83 -2.02 -10.91
C LEU A 82 -7.16 -0.66 -11.55
N MET A 83 -6.64 -0.41 -12.76
CA MET A 83 -6.96 0.79 -13.55
C MET A 83 -8.48 0.94 -13.73
N ARG A 84 -9.14 -0.08 -14.26
CA ARG A 84 -10.62 -0.06 -14.45
C ARG A 84 -11.37 0.16 -13.13
N THR A 85 -10.88 -0.41 -12.03
CA THR A 85 -11.51 -0.23 -10.72
C THR A 85 -11.36 1.20 -10.21
N LEU A 86 -10.20 1.82 -10.38
CA LEU A 86 -9.95 3.22 -10.02
C LEU A 86 -10.83 4.17 -10.83
N VAL A 87 -10.87 3.99 -12.16
CA VAL A 87 -11.74 4.77 -13.07
C VAL A 87 -13.19 4.65 -12.65
N ALA A 88 -13.71 3.43 -12.45
CA ALA A 88 -15.10 3.22 -12.05
C ALA A 88 -15.42 3.87 -10.68
N LYS A 89 -14.46 3.96 -9.75
CA LYS A 89 -14.65 4.66 -8.48
C LYS A 89 -14.75 6.17 -8.68
N ALA A 90 -13.89 6.75 -9.49
CA ALA A 90 -13.94 8.19 -9.80
C ALA A 90 -15.25 8.55 -10.52
N GLU A 91 -15.66 7.78 -11.52
CA GLU A 91 -16.95 7.95 -12.23
C GLU A 91 -18.16 7.79 -11.30
N ALA A 92 -18.06 6.97 -10.26
CA ALA A 92 -19.08 6.83 -9.23
C ALA A 92 -19.08 7.98 -8.19
N GLY A 93 -18.23 9.00 -8.37
CA GLY A 93 -18.17 10.19 -7.52
C GLY A 93 -17.25 10.07 -6.29
N VAL A 94 -16.41 9.03 -6.21
CA VAL A 94 -15.37 8.94 -5.16
C VAL A 94 -14.26 9.94 -5.50
N ASP A 95 -13.84 10.74 -4.51
CA ASP A 95 -12.68 11.63 -4.65
C ASP A 95 -11.39 10.79 -4.64
N VAL A 96 -10.88 10.48 -5.84
CA VAL A 96 -9.64 9.70 -6.00
C VAL A 96 -8.47 10.64 -6.25
N ARG A 97 -7.46 10.54 -5.38
CA ARG A 97 -6.21 11.31 -5.49
C ARG A 97 -5.02 10.38 -5.46
N VAL A 98 -4.03 10.68 -6.30
CA VAL A 98 -2.79 9.91 -6.38
C VAL A 98 -1.62 10.87 -6.28
N LEU A 99 -0.75 10.65 -5.28
CA LEU A 99 0.53 11.34 -5.12
C LEU A 99 1.65 10.40 -5.55
N VAL A 100 2.48 10.85 -6.46
CA VAL A 100 3.59 10.09 -7.03
C VAL A 100 4.89 10.91 -7.01
N PRO A 101 6.06 10.30 -7.17
CA PRO A 101 7.29 11.05 -7.41
C PRO A 101 7.18 11.89 -8.67
N GLY A 102 7.76 13.10 -8.62
CA GLY A 102 7.92 13.95 -9.78
C GLY A 102 9.23 13.64 -10.54
N ARG A 103 9.90 14.70 -11.04
CA ARG A 103 11.11 14.55 -11.86
C ARG A 103 12.30 13.93 -11.12
N LYS A 104 12.34 14.00 -9.79
CA LYS A 104 13.38 13.35 -8.97
C LYS A 104 13.02 11.89 -8.71
N ASN A 105 12.94 11.09 -9.77
CA ASN A 105 12.67 9.67 -9.71
C ASN A 105 13.98 8.89 -9.92
N ASP A 106 14.19 7.82 -9.17
CA ASP A 106 15.38 6.97 -9.23
C ASP A 106 15.31 5.91 -10.35
N ILE A 107 14.11 5.65 -10.91
CA ILE A 107 13.89 4.68 -12.00
C ILE A 107 13.20 5.37 -13.19
N PRO A 108 13.96 5.90 -14.18
CA PRO A 108 13.39 6.64 -15.30
C PRO A 108 12.34 5.88 -16.12
N ILE A 109 12.50 4.56 -16.26
CA ILE A 109 11.53 3.72 -17.00
C ILE A 109 10.20 3.59 -16.25
N ALA A 110 10.22 3.60 -14.92
CA ALA A 110 9.01 3.60 -14.11
C ALA A 110 8.27 4.94 -14.25
N ASP A 111 8.99 6.06 -14.26
CA ASP A 111 8.41 7.39 -14.49
C ASP A 111 7.74 7.48 -15.88
N PHE A 112 8.40 7.00 -16.92
CA PHE A 112 7.81 6.95 -18.26
C PHE A 112 6.54 6.10 -18.29
N SER A 113 6.59 4.88 -17.76
CA SER A 113 5.44 3.96 -17.74
C SER A 113 4.26 4.55 -16.95
N GLN A 114 4.53 5.18 -15.81
CA GLN A 114 3.54 5.84 -14.98
C GLN A 114 2.81 6.96 -15.76
N ARG A 115 3.57 7.82 -16.43
CA ARG A 115 3.02 8.96 -17.19
C ARG A 115 2.16 8.53 -18.38
N THR A 116 2.40 7.37 -18.98
CA THR A 116 1.56 6.87 -20.07
C THR A 116 0.12 6.58 -19.64
N GLN A 117 -0.10 6.32 -18.36
CA GLN A 117 -1.42 6.02 -17.79
C GLN A 117 -2.16 7.27 -17.28
N TYR A 118 -1.50 8.43 -17.17
CA TYR A 118 -2.10 9.63 -16.61
C TYR A 118 -3.34 10.09 -17.36
N ARG A 119 -3.32 10.00 -18.68
CA ARG A 119 -4.45 10.48 -19.50
C ARG A 119 -5.74 9.80 -19.12
N GLU A 120 -5.77 8.48 -19.06
CA GLU A 120 -6.96 7.71 -18.71
C GLU A 120 -7.48 8.05 -17.32
N LEU A 121 -6.57 8.19 -16.35
CA LEU A 121 -6.91 8.55 -14.99
C LEU A 121 -7.48 9.98 -14.87
N LEU A 122 -6.83 10.94 -15.54
CA LEU A 122 -7.26 12.35 -15.52
C LEU A 122 -8.59 12.54 -16.24
N ASP A 123 -8.80 11.86 -17.38
CA ASP A 123 -10.06 11.91 -18.13
C ASP A 123 -11.24 11.35 -17.29
N ALA A 124 -10.96 10.40 -16.37
CA ALA A 124 -11.94 9.89 -15.41
C ALA A 124 -12.16 10.80 -14.18
N GLY A 125 -11.45 11.94 -14.07
CA GLY A 125 -11.53 12.87 -12.96
C GLY A 125 -10.66 12.54 -11.75
N ILE A 126 -9.75 11.57 -11.85
CA ILE A 126 -8.75 11.27 -10.83
C ILE A 126 -7.72 12.40 -10.78
N ARG A 127 -7.40 12.87 -9.59
CA ARG A 127 -6.41 13.94 -9.42
C ARG A 127 -5.03 13.34 -9.16
N ILE A 128 -4.05 13.70 -9.99
CA ILE A 128 -2.67 13.23 -9.88
C ILE A 128 -1.78 14.39 -9.43
N PHE A 129 -0.99 14.17 -8.41
CA PHE A 129 -0.03 15.11 -7.86
C PHE A 129 1.38 14.52 -7.95
N GLU A 130 2.34 15.34 -8.33
CA GLU A 130 3.75 14.96 -8.40
C GLU A 130 4.55 15.67 -7.30
N TYR A 131 5.18 14.90 -6.43
CA TYR A 131 6.07 15.43 -5.40
C TYR A 131 7.40 15.86 -6.01
N GLN A 132 7.73 17.15 -5.96
CA GLN A 132 8.88 17.72 -6.67
C GLN A 132 10.13 17.90 -5.80
N SER A 133 10.00 17.89 -4.47
CA SER A 133 11.07 18.30 -3.56
C SER A 133 12.21 17.27 -3.47
N ALA A 134 11.87 15.97 -3.49
CA ALA A 134 12.80 14.84 -3.38
C ALA A 134 12.21 13.60 -4.04
N MET A 135 12.98 12.51 -4.12
CA MET A 135 12.43 11.18 -4.39
C MET A 135 11.51 10.78 -3.23
N MET A 136 10.24 10.57 -3.54
CA MET A 136 9.26 10.07 -2.59
C MET A 136 9.16 8.55 -2.72
N HIS A 137 9.43 7.82 -1.64
CA HIS A 137 9.39 6.36 -1.65
C HIS A 137 8.29 5.77 -0.73
N ALA A 138 7.29 6.58 -0.36
CA ALA A 138 6.15 6.15 0.45
C ALA A 138 5.17 5.27 -0.34
N LYS A 139 4.52 4.35 0.33
CA LYS A 139 3.41 3.55 -0.17
C LYS A 139 2.33 3.55 0.89
N THR A 140 1.35 4.42 0.72
CA THR A 140 0.21 4.55 1.63
C THR A 140 -1.10 4.63 0.85
N MET A 141 -2.17 4.20 1.47
CA MET A 141 -3.52 4.35 0.95
C MET A 141 -4.45 4.76 2.09
N ILE A 142 -5.29 5.74 1.84
CA ILE A 142 -6.37 6.16 2.74
C ILE A 142 -7.69 5.84 2.06
N VAL A 143 -8.56 5.12 2.76
CA VAL A 143 -9.91 4.80 2.31
C VAL A 143 -10.91 5.43 3.25
N ASP A 144 -11.68 6.34 2.73
CA ASP A 144 -12.62 7.19 3.47
C ASP A 144 -11.91 7.90 4.64
N ASP A 145 -12.53 7.94 5.83
CA ASP A 145 -11.95 8.66 6.98
C ASP A 145 -11.49 7.70 8.09
N ARG A 146 -11.23 6.45 7.74
CA ARG A 146 -11.08 5.44 8.77
C ARG A 146 -9.97 4.43 8.52
N ILE A 147 -9.80 4.00 7.28
CA ILE A 147 -8.85 2.94 6.94
C ILE A 147 -7.61 3.54 6.31
N SER A 148 -6.45 3.12 6.79
CA SER A 148 -5.17 3.38 6.15
C SER A 148 -4.41 2.09 5.89
N MET A 149 -3.64 2.06 4.82
CA MET A 149 -2.69 1.01 4.50
C MET A 149 -1.30 1.65 4.37
N ILE A 150 -0.30 1.05 4.99
CA ILE A 150 1.10 1.50 4.94
C ILE A 150 1.96 0.26 4.73
N GLY A 151 2.96 0.33 3.85
CA GLY A 151 3.84 -0.82 3.65
C GLY A 151 4.88 -0.64 2.56
N SER A 152 5.36 -1.76 2.05
CA SER A 152 6.36 -1.82 0.99
C SER A 152 5.75 -1.85 -0.43
N LEU A 153 4.47 -2.17 -0.56
CA LEU A 153 3.77 -2.51 -1.80
C LEU A 153 3.66 -1.34 -2.78
N ASN A 154 4.28 -1.47 -3.94
CA ASN A 154 4.01 -0.58 -5.07
C ASN A 154 2.80 -1.09 -5.88
N LEU A 155 2.03 -0.15 -6.42
CA LEU A 155 0.89 -0.48 -7.29
C LEU A 155 1.36 -0.69 -8.73
N ASN A 156 2.17 -1.72 -8.92
CA ASN A 156 2.62 -2.20 -10.21
C ASN A 156 2.64 -3.74 -10.25
N LEU A 157 2.68 -4.30 -11.45
CA LEU A 157 2.64 -5.75 -11.63
C LEU A 157 3.76 -6.48 -10.89
N LEU A 158 4.96 -5.88 -10.80
CA LEU A 158 6.10 -6.50 -10.14
C LEU A 158 5.84 -6.71 -8.64
N SER A 159 5.45 -5.65 -7.92
CA SER A 159 5.13 -5.73 -6.50
C SER A 159 3.87 -6.55 -6.23
N LEU A 160 2.85 -6.43 -7.07
CA LEU A 160 1.58 -7.14 -6.86
C LEU A 160 1.69 -8.65 -7.07
N SER A 161 2.64 -9.15 -7.89
CA SER A 161 2.69 -10.57 -8.25
C SER A 161 4.05 -11.25 -8.17
N ARG A 162 5.15 -10.53 -8.09
CA ARG A 162 6.51 -11.08 -8.22
C ARG A 162 7.42 -10.86 -7.03
N LEU A 163 7.11 -9.90 -6.19
CA LEU A 163 7.90 -9.57 -5.01
C LEU A 163 7.20 -10.01 -3.73
N GLU A 164 8.00 -10.20 -2.71
CA GLU A 164 7.50 -10.32 -1.35
C GLU A 164 7.24 -8.93 -0.81
N GLU A 165 6.03 -8.72 -0.35
CA GLU A 165 5.57 -7.43 0.12
C GLU A 165 4.91 -7.57 1.49
N ALA A 166 5.01 -6.52 2.28
CA ALA A 166 4.42 -6.44 3.59
C ALA A 166 3.63 -5.15 3.73
N VAL A 167 2.39 -5.27 4.17
CA VAL A 167 1.52 -4.13 4.40
C VAL A 167 0.82 -4.24 5.75
N LEU A 168 0.62 -3.10 6.38
CA LEU A 168 -0.16 -2.94 7.59
C LEU A 168 -1.43 -2.17 7.24
N LEU A 169 -2.57 -2.80 7.49
CA LEU A 169 -3.89 -2.18 7.40
C LEU A 169 -4.29 -1.72 8.79
N ILE A 170 -4.71 -0.48 8.93
CA ILE A 170 -5.05 0.12 10.21
C ILE A 170 -6.44 0.77 10.12
N ASP A 171 -7.30 0.40 11.06
CA ASP A 171 -8.61 0.98 11.26
C ASP A 171 -8.54 1.98 12.41
N ASP A 172 -8.17 3.23 12.09
CA ASP A 172 -8.04 4.33 13.04
C ASP A 172 -8.27 5.68 12.35
N ARG A 173 -9.22 6.46 12.87
CA ARG A 173 -9.55 7.77 12.33
C ARG A 173 -8.50 8.84 12.65
N ASN A 174 -7.78 8.72 13.75
CA ASN A 174 -6.78 9.71 14.13
C ASN A 174 -5.54 9.57 13.25
N LEU A 175 -5.10 8.33 13.03
CA LEU A 175 -4.00 8.07 12.10
C LEU A 175 -4.35 8.54 10.67
N VAL A 176 -5.58 8.32 10.21
CA VAL A 176 -6.02 8.82 8.89
C VAL A 176 -5.94 10.35 8.83
N LYS A 177 -6.31 11.07 9.88
CA LYS A 177 -6.19 12.54 9.92
C LYS A 177 -4.73 13.02 9.89
N GLU A 178 -3.84 12.31 10.59
CA GLU A 178 -2.41 12.62 10.59
C GLU A 178 -1.78 12.40 9.21
N LEU A 179 -2.11 11.27 8.55
CA LEU A 179 -1.65 10.98 7.20
C LEU A 179 -2.22 11.95 6.14
N ASP A 180 -3.43 12.45 6.33
CA ASP A 180 -4.08 13.40 5.43
C ASP A 180 -3.48 14.81 5.56
N ALA A 181 -2.87 15.11 6.69
CA ALA A 181 -2.22 16.40 6.99
C ALA A 181 -0.73 16.44 6.60
N SER A 182 -0.12 15.28 6.31
CA SER A 182 1.31 15.16 6.00
C SER A 182 1.60 15.35 4.50
#